data_f30f081bc8f2e4c3afe027d48e805d32
#
_entry.id   f30f081bc8f2e4c3afe027d48e805d32
#
_cell.length_a   1.000
_cell.length_b   1.000
_cell.length_c   1.000
_cell.angle_alpha   90.00
_cell.angle_beta   90.00
_cell.angle_gamma   90.00
#
_symmetry.space_group_name_H-M   'P 1'
#
loop_
_entity.id
_entity.type
_entity.pdbx_description
1 polymer ?
#
loop_
_entity_poly.entity_id
_entity_poly.type
_entity_poly.pdbx_seq_one_letter_code
_entity_poly.pdbx_strand_id
1 'polypeptide(L)'
;MYVENSYLSKQLCFLFYVSSKEIIKKYTNYLKDYDLTYTGYIVLMAIENDEKLNIKKLGERVFLDSGTLTPLLKKLEEKDYVVRTREEKDERNLQISLTEQGKAIKSPLAEISVKVFNEFNISEREASDIVNNLRNFVSKNFDNSDKK
;
A
#
# COMPACT_ATOMS: atom_id res chain seq x y z
N MET A 1 -0.55 -15.89 22.96
CA MET A 1 -0.44 -17.28 22.48
C MET A 1 -1.59 -17.58 21.52
N TYR A 2 -1.29 -18.13 20.37
CA TYR A 2 -2.30 -18.53 19.40
C TYR A 2 -2.94 -19.84 19.90
N VAL A 3 -4.27 -19.84 20.08
CA VAL A 3 -5.00 -21.01 20.57
C VAL A 3 -5.61 -21.72 19.36
N GLU A 4 -5.02 -22.83 18.95
CA GLU A 4 -5.60 -23.72 17.94
C GLU A 4 -6.96 -24.25 18.40
N ASN A 5 -7.88 -24.44 17.47
CA ASN A 5 -9.25 -24.91 17.71
C ASN A 5 -10.18 -23.97 18.49
N SER A 6 -9.81 -22.72 18.74
CA SER A 6 -10.75 -21.71 19.20
C SER A 6 -11.72 -21.30 18.07
N TYR A 7 -12.86 -20.70 18.45
CA TYR A 7 -13.81 -20.15 17.47
C TYR A 7 -13.11 -19.17 16.49
N LEU A 8 -12.31 -18.25 17.01
CA LEU A 8 -11.61 -17.24 16.22
C LEU A 8 -10.53 -17.83 15.30
N SER A 9 -9.85 -18.89 15.72
CA SER A 9 -8.80 -19.51 14.89
C SER A 9 -9.30 -20.12 13.58
N LYS A 10 -10.60 -20.35 13.48
CA LYS A 10 -11.30 -20.89 12.29
C LYS A 10 -11.98 -19.79 11.47
N GLN A 11 -11.92 -18.53 11.91
CA GLN A 11 -12.58 -17.42 11.23
C GLN A 11 -11.64 -16.77 10.21
N LEU A 12 -12.01 -16.86 8.92
CA LEU A 12 -11.25 -16.28 7.82
C LEU A 12 -10.97 -14.78 8.03
N CYS A 13 -12.00 -14.02 8.37
CA CYS A 13 -11.89 -12.57 8.59
C CYS A 13 -10.98 -12.23 9.76
N PHE A 14 -11.02 -13.01 10.84
CA PHE A 14 -10.12 -12.81 11.98
C PHE A 14 -8.66 -13.10 11.61
N LEU A 15 -8.41 -14.14 10.84
CA LEU A 15 -7.07 -14.47 10.35
C LEU A 15 -6.51 -13.36 9.44
N PHE A 16 -7.33 -12.78 8.57
CA PHE A 16 -6.95 -11.58 7.79
C PHE A 16 -6.66 -10.39 8.69
N TYR A 17 -7.48 -10.14 9.69
CA TYR A 17 -7.27 -9.06 10.65
C TYR A 17 -5.93 -9.20 11.37
N VAL A 18 -5.64 -10.36 11.95
CA VAL A 18 -4.36 -10.62 12.64
C VAL A 18 -3.18 -10.47 11.69
N SER A 19 -3.26 -11.10 10.51
CA SER A 19 -2.21 -11.04 9.51
C SER A 19 -1.91 -9.60 9.10
N SER A 20 -2.94 -8.84 8.74
CA SER A 20 -2.81 -7.43 8.34
C SER A 20 -2.21 -6.58 9.44
N LYS A 21 -2.74 -6.68 10.66
CA LYS A 21 -2.27 -5.92 11.82
C LYS A 21 -0.78 -6.18 12.12
N GLU A 22 -0.40 -7.45 12.18
CA GLU A 22 0.99 -7.82 12.55
C GLU A 22 1.98 -7.51 11.41
N ILE A 23 1.58 -7.68 10.15
CA ILE A 23 2.40 -7.29 8.99
C ILE A 23 2.64 -5.78 8.99
N ILE A 24 1.57 -4.97 9.13
CA ILE A 24 1.69 -3.51 9.18
C ILE A 24 2.61 -3.06 10.33
N LYS A 25 2.51 -3.69 11.49
CA LYS A 25 3.39 -3.42 12.63
C LYS A 25 4.87 -3.66 12.29
N LYS A 26 5.19 -4.74 11.57
CA LYS A 26 6.55 -5.02 11.10
C LYS A 26 7.05 -3.92 10.15
N TYR A 27 6.26 -3.55 9.16
CA TYR A 27 6.59 -2.44 8.26
C TYR A 27 6.81 -1.13 9.02
N THR A 28 5.94 -0.80 9.97
CA THR A 28 6.03 0.43 10.77
C THR A 28 7.38 0.53 11.50
N ASN A 29 7.92 -0.59 11.99
CA ASN A 29 9.22 -0.60 12.65
C ASN A 29 10.37 -0.13 11.73
N TYR A 30 10.32 -0.46 10.45
CA TYR A 30 11.32 0.00 9.46
C TYR A 30 10.99 1.38 8.89
N LEU A 31 9.70 1.67 8.67
CA LEU A 31 9.26 2.91 8.03
C LEU A 31 9.42 4.16 8.90
N LYS A 32 9.50 3.99 10.22
CA LYS A 32 9.75 5.11 11.14
C LYS A 32 11.05 5.87 10.85
N ASP A 33 12.06 5.19 10.33
CA ASP A 33 13.34 5.81 9.96
C ASP A 33 13.20 6.77 8.74
N TYR A 34 12.12 6.62 7.98
CA TYR A 34 11.73 7.48 6.86
C TYR A 34 10.58 8.43 7.20
N ASP A 35 10.11 8.40 8.45
CA ASP A 35 8.92 9.12 8.88
C ASP A 35 7.70 8.87 7.99
N LEU A 36 7.50 7.60 7.64
CA LEU A 36 6.40 7.13 6.79
C LEU A 36 5.48 6.18 7.54
N THR A 37 4.18 6.27 7.24
CA THR A 37 3.19 5.26 7.57
C THR A 37 3.16 4.16 6.51
N TYR A 38 2.56 3.01 6.82
CA TYR A 38 2.38 1.94 5.84
C TYR A 38 1.55 2.39 4.63
N THR A 39 0.50 3.19 4.84
CA THR A 39 -0.29 3.76 3.75
C THR A 39 0.52 4.75 2.90
N GLY A 40 1.39 5.55 3.51
CA GLY A 40 2.33 6.40 2.79
C GLY A 40 3.30 5.61 1.92
N TYR A 41 3.83 4.51 2.46
CA TYR A 41 4.66 3.55 1.71
C TYR A 41 3.92 2.98 0.50
N ILE A 42 2.68 2.48 0.69
CA ILE A 42 1.86 1.93 -0.40
C ILE A 42 1.65 2.97 -1.50
N VAL A 43 1.30 4.19 -1.14
CA VAL A 43 1.05 5.27 -2.10
C VAL A 43 2.30 5.58 -2.92
N LEU A 44 3.47 5.73 -2.27
CA LEU A 44 4.73 5.97 -2.97
C LEU A 44 5.10 4.84 -3.92
N MET A 45 4.92 3.59 -3.48
CA MET A 45 5.22 2.41 -4.31
C MET A 45 4.25 2.24 -5.48
N ALA A 46 3.02 2.75 -5.35
CA ALA A 46 1.98 2.65 -6.38
C ALA A 46 2.14 3.64 -7.54
N ILE A 47 2.89 4.72 -7.36
CA ILE A 47 3.13 5.72 -8.41
C ILE A 47 4.38 5.31 -9.19
N GLU A 48 4.25 5.15 -10.51
CA GLU A 48 5.40 4.87 -11.38
C GLU A 48 6.30 6.11 -11.53
N ASN A 49 7.59 5.89 -11.83
CA ASN A 49 8.59 6.94 -11.78
C ASN A 49 8.29 8.17 -12.65
N ASP A 50 7.76 7.96 -13.85
CA ASP A 50 7.48 9.04 -14.81
C ASP A 50 5.97 9.20 -15.06
N GLU A 51 5.16 8.73 -14.12
CA GLU A 51 3.70 8.77 -14.20
C GLU A 51 3.14 10.05 -13.61
N LYS A 52 2.10 10.57 -14.25
CA LYS A 52 1.15 11.52 -13.67
C LYS A 52 -0.22 10.87 -13.64
N LEU A 53 -0.83 10.82 -12.47
CA LEU A 53 -2.16 10.23 -12.32
C LEU A 53 -3.03 11.07 -11.40
N ASN A 54 -4.34 11.04 -11.63
CA ASN A 54 -5.26 11.74 -10.76
C ASN A 54 -5.52 10.97 -9.47
N ILE A 55 -6.04 11.68 -8.46
CA ILE A 55 -6.29 11.12 -7.12
C ILE A 55 -7.28 9.95 -7.16
N LYS A 56 -8.26 9.95 -8.07
CA LYS A 56 -9.23 8.88 -8.22
C LYS A 56 -8.55 7.58 -8.66
N LYS A 57 -7.74 7.64 -9.72
CA LYS A 57 -6.98 6.48 -10.21
C LYS A 57 -6.01 5.95 -9.17
N LEU A 58 -5.34 6.84 -8.43
CA LEU A 58 -4.47 6.43 -7.34
C LEU A 58 -5.25 5.71 -6.24
N GLY A 59 -6.41 6.25 -5.85
CA GLY A 59 -7.29 5.63 -4.86
C GLY A 59 -7.77 4.24 -5.26
N GLU A 60 -8.18 4.08 -6.51
CA GLU A 60 -8.56 2.77 -7.07
C GLU A 60 -7.41 1.76 -7.01
N ARG A 61 -6.19 2.20 -7.33
CA ARG A 61 -4.97 1.36 -7.32
C ARG A 61 -4.59 0.89 -5.91
N VAL A 62 -4.77 1.73 -4.90
CA VAL A 62 -4.37 1.43 -3.51
C VAL A 62 -5.55 1.12 -2.58
N PHE A 63 -6.76 1.06 -3.11
CA PHE A 63 -8.00 0.81 -2.34
C PHE A 63 -8.23 1.83 -1.22
N LEU A 64 -7.93 3.10 -1.48
CA LEU A 64 -8.17 4.22 -0.57
C LEU A 64 -9.09 5.25 -1.21
N ASP A 65 -10.02 5.80 -0.42
CA ASP A 65 -10.86 6.90 -0.86
C ASP A 65 -10.10 8.24 -0.88
N SER A 66 -10.65 9.22 -1.59
CA SER A 66 -10.03 10.55 -1.72
C SER A 66 -9.96 11.31 -0.40
N GLY A 67 -10.90 11.07 0.52
CA GLY A 67 -10.88 11.66 1.86
C GLY A 67 -9.67 11.20 2.69
N THR A 68 -9.26 9.95 2.53
CA THR A 68 -8.05 9.38 3.15
C THR A 68 -6.78 9.80 2.42
N LEU A 69 -6.80 9.82 1.08
CA LEU A 69 -5.63 10.15 0.26
C LEU A 69 -5.23 11.62 0.35
N THR A 70 -6.18 12.55 0.38
CA THR A 70 -5.87 13.98 0.35
C THR A 70 -4.96 14.43 1.47
N PRO A 71 -5.22 14.14 2.77
CA PRO A 71 -4.30 14.51 3.84
C PRO A 71 -2.98 13.73 3.78
N LEU A 72 -2.99 12.48 3.31
CA LEU A 72 -1.79 11.67 3.14
C LEU A 72 -0.86 12.25 2.07
N LEU A 73 -1.41 12.60 0.91
CA LEU A 73 -0.64 13.23 -0.18
C LEU A 73 -0.08 14.60 0.22
N LYS A 74 -0.81 15.37 1.02
CA LYS A 74 -0.29 16.62 1.58
C LYS A 74 0.96 16.39 2.43
N LYS A 75 0.94 15.38 3.30
CA LYS A 75 2.12 15.02 4.10
C LYS A 75 3.29 14.53 3.25
N LEU A 76 3.03 13.75 2.20
CA LEU A 76 4.07 13.28 1.27
C LEU A 76 4.66 14.44 0.44
N GLU A 77 3.85 15.44 0.10
CA GLU A 77 4.29 16.65 -0.58
C GLU A 77 5.15 17.53 0.34
N GLU A 78 4.77 17.69 1.61
CA GLU A 78 5.56 18.39 2.63
C GLU A 78 6.95 17.76 2.85
N LYS A 79 7.06 16.44 2.60
CA LYS A 79 8.33 15.68 2.65
C LYS A 79 9.08 15.66 1.33
N ASP A 80 8.59 16.36 0.33
CA ASP A 80 9.18 16.43 -1.01
C ASP A 80 9.26 15.07 -1.74
N TYR A 81 8.33 14.16 -1.49
CA TYR A 81 8.25 12.89 -2.19
C TYR A 81 7.32 12.91 -3.39
N VAL A 82 6.27 13.73 -3.33
CA VAL A 82 5.30 13.90 -4.42
C VAL A 82 5.07 15.36 -4.70
N VAL A 83 4.61 15.64 -5.91
CA VAL A 83 4.13 16.95 -6.33
C VAL A 83 2.68 16.81 -6.81
N ARG A 84 1.85 17.77 -6.43
CA ARG A 84 0.47 17.88 -6.87
C ARG A 84 0.34 19.05 -7.82
N THR A 85 -0.05 18.78 -9.04
CA THR A 85 -0.28 19.80 -10.07
C THR A 85 -1.73 19.79 -10.50
N ARG A 86 -2.29 20.97 -10.79
CA ARG A 86 -3.62 21.09 -11.40
C ARG A 86 -3.48 21.05 -12.91
N GLU A 87 -4.41 20.40 -13.58
CA GLU A 87 -4.49 20.46 -15.03
C GLU A 87 -4.94 21.86 -15.48
N GLU A 88 -4.26 22.42 -16.49
CA GLU A 88 -4.60 23.73 -17.05
C GLU A 88 -6.05 23.81 -17.56
N LYS A 89 -6.61 22.68 -17.98
CA LYS A 89 -7.97 22.58 -18.55
C LYS A 89 -9.06 22.25 -17.53
N ASP A 90 -8.70 21.73 -16.35
CA ASP A 90 -9.64 21.39 -15.29
C ASP A 90 -8.97 21.56 -13.91
N GLU A 91 -9.19 22.70 -13.30
CA GLU A 91 -8.67 23.03 -11.96
C GLU A 91 -9.11 22.06 -10.86
N ARG A 92 -10.14 21.23 -11.14
CA ARG A 92 -10.62 20.20 -10.20
C ARG A 92 -9.85 18.90 -10.33
N ASN A 93 -9.11 18.72 -11.42
CA ASN A 93 -8.36 17.50 -11.67
C ASN A 93 -6.92 17.64 -11.18
N LEU A 94 -6.69 17.20 -9.94
CA LEU A 94 -5.39 17.20 -9.32
C LEU A 94 -4.56 16.00 -9.81
N GLN A 95 -3.42 16.27 -10.44
CA GLN A 95 -2.46 15.25 -10.89
C GLN A 95 -1.36 15.09 -9.84
N ILE A 96 -0.96 13.85 -9.61
CA ILE A 96 0.07 13.46 -8.66
C ILE A 96 1.21 12.79 -9.41
N SER A 97 2.44 13.15 -9.09
CA SER A 97 3.66 12.54 -9.60
C SER A 97 4.76 12.50 -8.54
N LEU A 98 5.73 11.62 -8.72
CA LEU A 98 6.90 11.56 -7.85
C LEU A 98 7.87 12.71 -8.17
N THR A 99 8.49 13.27 -7.13
CA THR A 99 9.68 14.09 -7.25
C THR A 99 10.91 13.22 -7.51
N GLU A 100 12.07 13.82 -7.78
CA GLU A 100 13.32 13.05 -7.86
C GLU A 100 13.66 12.35 -6.53
N GLN A 101 13.37 13.00 -5.40
CA GLN A 101 13.51 12.41 -4.08
C GLN A 101 12.53 11.25 -3.87
N GLY A 102 11.28 11.39 -4.33
CA GLY A 102 10.27 10.33 -4.30
C GLY A 102 10.66 9.11 -5.14
N LYS A 103 11.28 9.32 -6.31
CA LYS A 103 11.83 8.24 -7.13
C LYS A 103 13.01 7.54 -6.43
N ALA A 104 13.92 8.32 -5.84
CA ALA A 104 15.11 7.81 -5.18
C ALA A 104 14.79 6.96 -3.95
N ILE A 105 13.74 7.29 -3.19
CA ILE A 105 13.37 6.55 -1.97
C ILE A 105 12.75 5.18 -2.27
N LYS A 106 12.24 4.94 -3.47
CA LYS A 106 11.57 3.67 -3.81
C LYS A 106 12.46 2.44 -3.65
N SER A 107 13.75 2.55 -3.98
CA SER A 107 14.68 1.43 -3.82
C SER A 107 14.86 1.02 -2.36
N PRO A 108 15.24 1.89 -1.42
CA PRO A 108 15.30 1.52 0.00
C PRO A 108 13.94 1.09 0.57
N LEU A 109 12.82 1.65 0.11
CA LEU A 109 11.49 1.20 0.53
C LEU A 109 11.17 -0.22 0.03
N ALA A 110 11.58 -0.58 -1.18
CA ALA A 110 11.43 -1.94 -1.70
C ALA A 110 12.23 -2.96 -0.88
N GLU A 111 13.41 -2.59 -0.38
CA GLU A 111 14.21 -3.45 0.50
C GLU A 111 13.52 -3.75 1.83
N ILE A 112 12.66 -2.85 2.32
CA ILE A 112 11.86 -3.09 3.54
C ILE A 112 10.94 -4.30 3.34
N SER A 113 10.32 -4.45 2.18
CA SER A 113 9.46 -5.61 1.91
C SER A 113 10.21 -6.93 1.97
N VAL A 114 11.44 -6.95 1.50
CA VAL A 114 12.33 -8.12 1.60
C VAL A 114 12.69 -8.42 3.06
N LYS A 115 13.04 -7.40 3.84
CA LYS A 115 13.34 -7.55 5.27
C LYS A 115 12.16 -8.11 6.04
N VAL A 116 10.96 -7.56 5.82
CA VAL A 116 9.73 -8.04 6.46
C VAL A 116 9.43 -9.48 6.05
N PHE A 117 9.57 -9.82 4.76
CA PHE A 117 9.39 -11.19 4.28
C PHE A 117 10.32 -12.17 4.98
N ASN A 118 11.59 -11.81 5.14
CA ASN A 118 12.58 -12.65 5.80
C ASN A 118 12.34 -12.88 7.30
N GLU A 119 11.45 -12.11 7.91
CA GLU A 119 11.01 -12.34 9.29
C GLU A 119 9.92 -13.41 9.41
N PHE A 120 9.29 -13.80 8.29
CA PHE A 120 8.29 -14.86 8.28
C PHE A 120 8.93 -16.24 8.22
N ASN A 121 8.33 -17.16 8.94
CA ASN A 121 8.72 -18.57 8.89
C ASN A 121 7.91 -19.30 7.81
N ILE A 122 8.16 -18.97 6.55
CA ILE A 122 7.52 -19.58 5.39
C ILE A 122 8.55 -19.80 4.28
N SER A 123 8.36 -20.87 3.50
CA SER A 123 9.12 -21.12 2.27
C SER A 123 8.66 -20.22 1.13
N GLU A 124 9.49 -20.06 0.10
CA GLU A 124 9.10 -19.33 -1.12
C GLU A 124 7.87 -19.93 -1.79
N ARG A 125 7.70 -21.25 -1.75
CA ARG A 125 6.54 -21.95 -2.30
C ARG A 125 5.26 -21.57 -1.53
N GLU A 126 5.28 -21.65 -0.21
CA GLU A 126 4.14 -21.24 0.63
C GLU A 126 3.78 -19.78 0.42
N ALA A 127 4.78 -18.90 0.31
CA ALA A 127 4.57 -17.49 0.03
C ALA A 127 3.90 -17.28 -1.35
N SER A 128 4.35 -17.99 -2.37
CA SER A 128 3.77 -17.93 -3.72
C SER A 128 2.31 -18.40 -3.71
N ASP A 129 2.00 -19.48 -3.02
CA ASP A 129 0.65 -20.02 -2.89
C ASP A 129 -0.29 -19.01 -2.18
N ILE A 130 0.18 -18.39 -1.08
CA ILE A 130 -0.56 -17.35 -0.36
C ILE A 130 -0.82 -16.14 -1.26
N VAL A 131 0.20 -15.64 -1.97
CA VAL A 131 0.08 -14.50 -2.89
C VAL A 131 -0.97 -14.79 -3.97
N ASN A 132 -0.92 -15.96 -4.60
CA ASN A 132 -1.86 -16.34 -5.65
C ASN A 132 -3.30 -16.44 -5.12
N ASN A 133 -3.48 -17.06 -3.96
CA ASN A 133 -4.79 -17.19 -3.32
C ASN A 133 -5.36 -15.83 -2.91
N LEU A 134 -4.55 -14.96 -2.29
CA LEU A 134 -4.98 -13.63 -1.86
C LEU A 134 -5.26 -12.70 -3.05
N ARG A 135 -4.42 -12.73 -4.09
CA ARG A 135 -4.66 -11.95 -5.32
C ARG A 135 -5.98 -12.33 -5.96
N ASN A 136 -6.27 -13.63 -6.08
CA ASN A 136 -7.53 -14.13 -6.60
C ASN A 136 -8.71 -13.72 -5.73
N PHE A 137 -8.57 -13.80 -4.41
CA PHE A 137 -9.59 -13.35 -3.46
C PHE A 137 -9.90 -11.85 -3.59
N VAL A 138 -8.87 -11.00 -3.65
CA VAL A 138 -9.01 -9.55 -3.81
C VAL A 138 -9.66 -9.21 -5.15
N SER A 139 -9.20 -9.81 -6.23
CA SER A 139 -9.74 -9.58 -7.57
C SER A 139 -11.23 -9.94 -7.66
N LYS A 140 -11.63 -11.07 -7.11
CA LYS A 140 -13.04 -11.52 -7.16
C LYS A 140 -13.98 -10.70 -6.29
N ASN A 141 -13.51 -10.13 -5.20
CA ASN A 141 -14.39 -9.56 -4.18
C ASN A 141 -14.30 -8.03 -4.07
N PHE A 142 -13.19 -7.43 -4.44
CA PHE A 142 -12.92 -6.00 -4.17
C PHE A 142 -12.48 -5.20 -5.39
N ASP A 143 -12.13 -5.84 -6.51
CA ASP A 143 -11.84 -5.13 -7.74
C ASP A 143 -13.13 -4.60 -8.36
N ASN A 144 -13.24 -3.26 -8.41
CA ASN A 144 -14.41 -2.56 -8.96
C ASN A 144 -14.25 -2.20 -10.45
N SER A 145 -13.21 -2.68 -11.12
CA SER A 145 -12.94 -2.34 -12.52
C SER A 145 -14.07 -2.74 -13.48
N ASP A 146 -14.92 -3.70 -13.11
CA ASP A 146 -16.05 -4.21 -13.91
C ASP A 146 -17.42 -3.65 -13.49
N LYS A 147 -17.48 -2.77 -12.50
CA LYS A 147 -18.74 -2.08 -12.12
C LYS A 147 -18.83 -0.72 -12.81
N LYS A 148 -19.05 -0.75 -14.09
CA LYS A 148 -19.59 0.40 -14.85
C LYS A 148 -21.06 0.18 -15.15
#